data_4a77397fa8ba8f8d77c25a40d3e8359e
#
_entry.id   4a77397fa8ba8f8d77c25a40d3e8359e
#
_cell.length_a   1.000
_cell.length_b   1.000
_cell.length_c   1.000
_cell.angle_alpha   90.00
_cell.angle_beta   90.00
_cell.angle_gamma   90.00
#
_symmetry.space_group_name_H-M   'P 1'
#
loop_
_entity.id
_entity.type
_entity.pdbx_description
1 polymer ?
#
loop_
_entity_poly.entity_id
_entity_poly.type
_entity_poly.pdbx_seq_one_letter_code
_entity_poly.pdbx_strand_id
1 'polypeptide(L)'
;MTSPQQDPATPEAQDGPAADAEAQKDGPAAPPASSAEAEAIRSAYAFEGARIHVGAMLDGEEPDPEVPVNLSVSMLNRHGLIAGATGTGKTRTLQVIAEQAAHAGAAVFVADMKGDLSGIAVPGEASEKLTARAAARGQEWVSRAAPTEFYTLGGQGEGVPIRTTVSDFGPVLMAKVLELNATQESSLGLIFHYADSHGLALLDLKDLRALIQFLTSDEGKDELKGIGGISSATAGVILRSLTAFEASGADVFFGEPAFDTQQLLRTKDGAGMISCLELPGVASRPALFSTFMMWMLAELYQELPEVGDAEVPKLVFFFDEAHLLFKDASKAFLDQVVQTVRLIRSKGVGIFFITQTPKDIPSDVLAQLGNRVQHALRAFTPDDAKALKATAKTFPTSEHDLEEVIPALGTGEAIVTVMSEDGAPTPVAITAVRAPESSMEPAGEQVIKESAAASALMDEYGEAVDNESAYEILQKRAAADAEAEDTAAAEKEAAWKGDAKGADPEAKPAAKKPAKKAEGLMGNPAVKSFLRSAGTVLGREISRSLFGTRKRR
;
A
#
# COMPACT_ATOMS: atom_id res chain seq x y z
N MET A 1 18.82 -30.28 52.63
CA MET A 1 18.09 -29.13 53.18
C MET A 1 18.56 -27.91 52.39
N THR A 2 17.91 -27.61 51.31
CA THR A 2 18.08 -26.38 50.50
C THR A 2 16.69 -26.02 49.97
N SER A 3 16.18 -24.90 50.42
CA SER A 3 14.89 -24.33 50.04
C SER A 3 14.93 -23.83 48.59
N PRO A 4 13.81 -23.88 47.86
CA PRO A 4 13.71 -23.28 46.52
C PRO A 4 13.48 -21.76 46.62
N GLN A 5 14.21 -21.00 45.83
CA GLN A 5 13.99 -19.58 45.59
C GLN A 5 12.68 -19.37 44.83
N GLN A 6 11.87 -18.46 45.37
CA GLN A 6 10.68 -17.94 44.69
C GLN A 6 11.10 -16.88 43.66
N ASP A 7 10.69 -17.05 42.41
CA ASP A 7 10.73 -16.02 41.37
C ASP A 7 9.71 -14.92 41.71
N PRO A 8 10.06 -13.63 41.45
CA PRO A 8 9.12 -12.53 41.64
C PRO A 8 8.07 -12.50 40.53
N ALA A 9 6.81 -12.52 40.95
CA ALA A 9 5.64 -12.37 40.09
C ALA A 9 5.67 -11.05 39.30
N THR A 10 5.46 -11.16 38.00
CA THR A 10 5.15 -10.06 37.10
C THR A 10 3.80 -9.44 37.50
N PRO A 11 3.66 -8.13 37.62
CA PRO A 11 2.36 -7.53 37.88
C PRO A 11 1.48 -7.65 36.66
N GLU A 12 0.32 -8.29 36.82
CA GLU A 12 -0.78 -8.21 35.86
C GLU A 12 -1.21 -6.76 35.69
N ALA A 13 -1.17 -6.28 34.44
CA ALA A 13 -1.79 -5.03 34.05
C ALA A 13 -3.30 -5.20 34.18
N GLN A 14 -3.90 -4.50 35.12
CA GLN A 14 -5.35 -4.35 35.21
C GLN A 14 -5.77 -3.36 34.14
N ASP A 15 -6.36 -3.85 33.06
CA ASP A 15 -7.17 -3.06 32.15
C ASP A 15 -8.41 -2.57 32.91
N GLY A 16 -8.32 -1.37 33.41
CA GLY A 16 -9.49 -0.60 33.84
C GLY A 16 -10.13 0.05 32.60
N PRO A 17 -11.46 0.24 32.58
CA PRO A 17 -12.12 0.92 31.48
C PRO A 17 -11.49 2.30 31.27
N ALA A 18 -11.23 2.66 30.00
CA ALA A 18 -10.71 3.97 29.63
C ALA A 18 -11.68 5.04 30.14
N ALA A 19 -11.34 5.64 31.26
CA ALA A 19 -12.07 6.77 31.78
C ALA A 19 -11.98 7.90 30.76
N ASP A 20 -13.13 8.47 30.39
CA ASP A 20 -13.26 9.73 29.68
C ASP A 20 -12.37 10.79 30.35
N ALA A 21 -11.12 10.86 29.90
CA ALA A 21 -10.22 11.92 30.33
C ALA A 21 -10.75 13.21 29.69
N GLU A 22 -11.48 13.99 30.44
CA GLU A 22 -11.65 15.41 30.16
C GLU A 22 -10.23 15.99 30.10
N ALA A 23 -9.70 16.14 28.88
CA ALA A 23 -8.47 16.91 28.67
C ALA A 23 -8.80 18.34 29.05
N GLN A 24 -8.41 18.74 30.26
CA GLN A 24 -8.41 20.15 30.66
C GLN A 24 -7.58 20.91 29.62
N LYS A 25 -8.16 21.97 29.05
CA LYS A 25 -7.46 22.95 28.23
C LYS A 25 -6.46 23.68 29.15
N ASP A 26 -5.22 23.21 29.20
CA ASP A 26 -4.11 23.86 29.94
C ASP A 26 -3.39 24.91 29.07
N GLY A 27 -4.00 25.40 27.97
CA GLY A 27 -3.44 26.39 27.08
C GLY A 27 -4.34 27.62 26.94
N PRO A 28 -3.80 28.75 26.48
CA PRO A 28 -4.64 29.91 26.15
C PRO A 28 -5.67 29.50 25.08
N ALA A 29 -6.91 29.99 25.24
CA ALA A 29 -7.98 29.83 24.29
C ALA A 29 -7.58 30.32 22.88
N ALA A 30 -8.18 29.75 21.82
CA ALA A 30 -8.08 30.34 20.50
C ALA A 30 -8.56 31.81 20.54
N PRO A 31 -7.93 32.70 19.78
CA PRO A 31 -8.38 34.10 19.78
C PRO A 31 -9.78 34.19 19.19
N PRO A 32 -10.66 35.15 19.68
CA PRO A 32 -11.97 35.35 19.11
C PRO A 32 -11.83 35.81 17.65
N ALA A 33 -12.70 35.28 16.79
CA ALA A 33 -12.76 35.66 15.39
C ALA A 33 -13.40 37.03 15.20
N SER A 34 -12.93 37.82 14.24
CA SER A 34 -13.65 39.01 13.81
C SER A 34 -14.88 38.62 12.98
N SER A 35 -15.92 39.46 12.97
CA SER A 35 -17.09 39.23 12.10
C SER A 35 -16.72 39.21 10.61
N ALA A 36 -15.68 39.90 10.21
CA ALA A 36 -15.14 39.88 8.85
C ALA A 36 -14.44 38.55 8.52
N GLU A 37 -13.70 37.97 9.46
CA GLU A 37 -13.07 36.67 9.32
C GLU A 37 -14.11 35.55 9.21
N ALA A 38 -15.13 35.55 10.08
CA ALA A 38 -16.23 34.58 10.03
C ALA A 38 -16.94 34.61 8.67
N GLU A 39 -17.19 35.81 8.12
CA GLU A 39 -17.81 35.95 6.79
C GLU A 39 -16.88 35.48 5.65
N ALA A 40 -15.58 35.78 5.75
CA ALA A 40 -14.60 35.31 4.78
C ALA A 40 -14.48 33.76 4.77
N ILE A 41 -14.49 33.15 5.95
CA ILE A 41 -14.47 31.67 6.07
C ILE A 41 -15.77 31.07 5.57
N ARG A 42 -16.93 31.59 5.99
CA ARG A 42 -18.24 31.14 5.51
C ARG A 42 -18.31 31.14 3.99
N SER A 43 -17.85 32.22 3.35
CA SER A 43 -17.84 32.36 1.89
C SER A 43 -16.87 31.40 1.23
N ALA A 44 -15.64 31.31 1.74
CA ALA A 44 -14.58 30.50 1.13
C ALA A 44 -14.79 28.98 1.24
N TYR A 45 -15.60 28.53 2.22
CA TYR A 45 -15.93 27.12 2.44
C TYR A 45 -17.35 26.74 1.98
N ALA A 46 -18.05 27.64 1.30
CA ALA A 46 -19.39 27.43 0.72
C ALA A 46 -19.27 26.83 -0.71
N PHE A 47 -18.72 25.63 -0.82
CA PHE A 47 -18.56 24.93 -2.10
C PHE A 47 -19.92 24.60 -2.74
N GLU A 48 -19.96 24.57 -4.08
CA GLU A 48 -21.16 24.19 -4.82
C GLU A 48 -21.31 22.66 -4.81
N GLY A 49 -21.35 21.76 -5.15
CA GLY A 49 -21.47 20.31 -5.23
C GLY A 49 -21.48 19.57 -3.88
N ALA A 50 -21.12 18.31 -3.93
CA ALA A 50 -21.01 17.47 -2.75
C ALA A 50 -19.84 17.92 -1.87
N ARG A 51 -20.08 17.96 -0.56
CA ARG A 51 -19.10 18.44 0.41
C ARG A 51 -19.06 17.55 1.64
N ILE A 52 -17.87 17.48 2.20
CA ILE A 52 -17.59 16.86 3.49
C ILE A 52 -17.62 17.97 4.53
N HIS A 53 -18.51 17.88 5.50
CA HIS A 53 -18.54 18.79 6.64
C HIS A 53 -17.44 18.36 7.63
N VAL A 54 -16.37 19.14 7.71
CA VAL A 54 -15.23 18.85 8.61
C VAL A 54 -15.56 19.28 10.04
N GLY A 55 -16.25 20.40 10.21
CA GLY A 55 -16.63 20.95 11.51
C GLY A 55 -17.14 22.38 11.42
N ALA A 56 -17.12 23.08 12.53
CA ALA A 56 -17.47 24.50 12.62
C ALA A 56 -16.26 25.35 13.03
N MET A 57 -16.19 26.57 12.54
CA MET A 57 -15.17 27.52 12.94
C MET A 57 -15.26 27.77 14.46
N LEU A 58 -14.11 27.92 15.11
CA LEU A 58 -14.03 28.36 16.52
C LEU A 58 -14.03 29.89 16.59
N ASP A 59 -14.92 30.43 17.39
CA ASP A 59 -14.88 31.81 17.86
C ASP A 59 -14.46 31.83 19.34
N GLY A 60 -13.19 32.08 19.58
CA GLY A 60 -12.61 31.87 20.90
C GLY A 60 -12.62 30.38 21.29
N GLU A 61 -13.36 30.01 22.33
CA GLU A 61 -13.51 28.63 22.79
C GLU A 61 -14.73 27.90 22.24
N GLU A 62 -15.67 28.64 21.69
CA GLU A 62 -16.97 28.10 21.27
C GLU A 62 -17.02 27.91 19.75
N PRO A 63 -17.55 26.78 19.27
CA PRO A 63 -17.79 26.61 17.84
C PRO A 63 -18.98 27.44 17.37
N ASP A 64 -18.83 28.09 16.20
CA ASP A 64 -19.93 28.79 15.53
C ASP A 64 -20.58 27.87 14.48
N PRO A 65 -21.76 27.29 14.75
CA PRO A 65 -22.46 26.40 13.82
C PRO A 65 -22.91 27.08 12.53
N GLU A 66 -22.98 28.43 12.49
CA GLU A 66 -23.35 29.21 11.30
C GLU A 66 -22.14 29.41 10.35
N VAL A 67 -20.94 28.99 10.77
CA VAL A 67 -19.71 29.06 9.97
C VAL A 67 -19.14 27.65 9.76
N PRO A 68 -19.78 26.82 8.90
CA PRO A 68 -19.31 25.46 8.64
C PRO A 68 -18.01 25.47 7.83
N VAL A 69 -17.07 24.61 8.25
CA VAL A 69 -15.83 24.35 7.54
C VAL A 69 -16.00 23.07 6.74
N ASN A 70 -15.97 23.18 5.43
CA ASN A 70 -16.21 22.07 4.50
C ASN A 70 -14.98 21.76 3.65
N LEU A 71 -14.97 20.57 3.06
CA LEU A 71 -14.05 20.13 2.01
C LEU A 71 -14.89 19.67 0.81
N SER A 72 -14.64 20.22 -0.38
CA SER A 72 -15.33 19.77 -1.59
C SER A 72 -14.93 18.34 -1.94
N VAL A 73 -15.92 17.48 -2.22
CA VAL A 73 -15.68 16.10 -2.62
C VAL A 73 -14.85 16.03 -3.91
N SER A 74 -15.10 16.92 -4.86
CA SER A 74 -14.34 17.01 -6.11
C SER A 74 -12.85 17.34 -5.90
N MET A 75 -12.51 17.97 -4.76
CA MET A 75 -11.14 18.37 -4.42
C MET A 75 -10.39 17.33 -3.58
N LEU A 76 -10.97 16.18 -3.26
CA LEU A 76 -10.25 15.10 -2.57
C LEU A 76 -9.07 14.57 -3.39
N ASN A 77 -9.13 14.60 -4.73
CA ASN A 77 -8.03 14.22 -5.61
C ASN A 77 -6.83 15.20 -5.59
N ARG A 78 -6.95 16.34 -4.87
CA ARG A 78 -5.82 17.27 -4.61
C ARG A 78 -4.94 16.82 -3.45
N HIS A 79 -5.19 15.60 -3.00
CA HIS A 79 -4.48 14.97 -1.88
C HIS A 79 -4.59 15.76 -0.57
N GLY A 80 -4.18 15.15 0.52
CA GLY A 80 -4.30 15.83 1.81
C GLY A 80 -3.33 15.33 2.87
N LEU A 81 -3.23 16.12 3.92
CA LEU A 81 -2.47 15.84 5.13
C LEU A 81 -3.35 16.04 6.35
N ILE A 82 -3.37 15.05 7.24
CA ILE A 82 -3.93 15.17 8.59
C ILE A 82 -2.77 14.98 9.57
N ALA A 83 -2.33 16.04 10.23
CA ALA A 83 -1.17 15.99 11.11
C ALA A 83 -1.50 16.45 12.53
N GLY A 84 -0.72 15.98 13.52
CA GLY A 84 -0.88 16.40 14.92
C GLY A 84 -0.33 15.37 15.91
N ALA A 85 -0.10 15.77 17.14
CA ALA A 85 0.39 14.90 18.20
C ALA A 85 -0.58 13.74 18.49
N THR A 86 -0.11 12.71 19.18
CA THR A 86 -0.96 11.59 19.62
C THR A 86 -2.08 12.07 20.53
N GLY A 87 -3.30 11.53 20.34
CA GLY A 87 -4.48 11.87 21.14
C GLY A 87 -5.15 13.21 20.80
N THR A 88 -4.75 13.92 19.73
CA THR A 88 -5.32 15.21 19.34
C THR A 88 -6.56 15.12 18.46
N GLY A 89 -6.88 13.93 17.92
CA GLY A 89 -8.09 13.70 17.11
C GLY A 89 -7.86 13.31 15.65
N LYS A 90 -6.60 13.06 15.22
CA LYS A 90 -6.29 12.70 13.83
C LYS A 90 -7.11 11.52 13.29
N THR A 91 -7.13 10.40 14.00
CA THR A 91 -7.87 9.19 13.59
C THR A 91 -9.36 9.49 13.43
N ARG A 92 -9.94 10.32 14.29
CA ARG A 92 -11.36 10.73 14.19
C ARG A 92 -11.61 11.65 13.01
N THR A 93 -10.69 12.56 12.71
CA THR A 93 -10.76 13.40 11.51
C THR A 93 -10.65 12.55 10.24
N LEU A 94 -9.75 11.57 10.19
CA LEU A 94 -9.68 10.59 9.11
C LEU A 94 -11.03 9.90 8.95
N GLN A 95 -11.59 9.36 10.03
CA GLN A 95 -12.86 8.64 10.05
C GLN A 95 -14.00 9.51 9.51
N VAL A 96 -14.11 10.76 9.97
CA VAL A 96 -15.09 11.76 9.49
C VAL A 96 -14.99 12.01 7.99
N ILE A 97 -13.77 12.14 7.46
CA ILE A 97 -13.58 12.40 6.02
C ILE A 97 -13.86 11.13 5.21
N ALA A 98 -13.37 9.98 5.66
CA ALA A 98 -13.52 8.70 4.97
C ALA A 98 -14.99 8.26 4.88
N GLU A 99 -15.77 8.31 5.98
CA GLU A 99 -17.17 7.91 5.97
C GLU A 99 -18.03 8.81 5.09
N GLN A 100 -17.80 10.14 5.12
CA GLN A 100 -18.55 11.07 4.27
C GLN A 100 -18.16 10.98 2.80
N ALA A 101 -16.86 10.74 2.48
CA ALA A 101 -16.42 10.46 1.12
C ALA A 101 -17.09 9.20 0.56
N ALA A 102 -17.17 8.13 1.36
CA ALA A 102 -17.89 6.92 1.00
C ALA A 102 -19.38 7.18 0.78
N HIS A 103 -20.05 7.89 1.68
CA HIS A 103 -21.47 8.26 1.53
C HIS A 103 -21.73 9.16 0.31
N ALA A 104 -20.75 9.94 -0.13
CA ALA A 104 -20.82 10.73 -1.36
C ALA A 104 -20.56 9.90 -2.64
N GLY A 105 -20.28 8.60 -2.52
CA GLY A 105 -20.08 7.68 -3.63
C GLY A 105 -18.61 7.42 -4.00
N ALA A 106 -17.63 8.04 -3.34
CA ALA A 106 -16.22 7.76 -3.56
C ALA A 106 -15.84 6.43 -2.89
N ALA A 107 -15.19 5.52 -3.62
CA ALA A 107 -14.55 4.39 -2.98
C ALA A 107 -13.41 4.89 -2.07
N VAL A 108 -13.19 4.22 -0.95
CA VAL A 108 -12.20 4.61 0.04
C VAL A 108 -11.30 3.43 0.37
N PHE A 109 -10.01 3.67 0.47
CA PHE A 109 -9.04 2.68 0.97
C PHE A 109 -8.35 3.23 2.22
N VAL A 110 -8.40 2.47 3.29
CA VAL A 110 -7.77 2.84 4.57
C VAL A 110 -6.73 1.79 4.94
N ALA A 111 -5.48 2.22 5.12
CA ALA A 111 -4.43 1.37 5.69
C ALA A 111 -4.39 1.58 7.21
N ASP A 112 -4.95 0.63 7.96
CA ASP A 112 -5.03 0.68 9.41
C ASP A 112 -3.84 -0.02 10.06
N MET A 113 -2.87 0.77 10.50
CA MET A 113 -1.64 0.27 11.13
C MET A 113 -1.82 -0.13 12.59
N LYS A 114 -2.88 0.35 13.24
CA LYS A 114 -3.13 0.17 14.68
C LYS A 114 -4.30 -0.74 14.99
N GLY A 115 -5.21 -0.95 14.04
CA GLY A 115 -6.47 -1.65 14.25
C GLY A 115 -7.54 -0.80 14.95
N ASP A 116 -7.39 0.55 14.96
CA ASP A 116 -8.32 1.46 15.66
C ASP A 116 -9.34 2.13 14.73
N LEU A 117 -9.30 1.83 13.42
CA LEU A 117 -10.22 2.35 12.41
C LEU A 117 -11.36 1.38 12.04
N SER A 118 -11.27 0.12 12.45
CA SER A 118 -12.29 -0.90 12.15
C SER A 118 -13.71 -0.51 12.60
N GLY A 119 -13.83 0.37 13.60
CA GLY A 119 -15.11 0.93 14.06
C GLY A 119 -15.92 1.64 12.98
N ILE A 120 -15.31 2.05 11.87
CA ILE A 120 -16.00 2.68 10.72
C ILE A 120 -17.08 1.76 10.11
N ALA A 121 -16.95 0.44 10.32
CA ALA A 121 -17.91 -0.59 9.88
C ALA A 121 -19.12 -0.73 10.81
N VAL A 122 -19.12 -0.08 11.98
CA VAL A 122 -20.16 -0.24 13.00
C VAL A 122 -20.83 1.11 13.26
N PRO A 123 -22.18 1.19 13.34
CA PRO A 123 -22.85 2.42 13.71
C PRO A 123 -22.41 2.92 15.10
N GLY A 124 -22.18 4.20 15.23
CA GLY A 124 -21.82 4.82 16.50
C GLY A 124 -22.95 4.76 17.52
N GLU A 125 -22.61 4.79 18.80
CA GLU A 125 -23.61 4.85 19.87
C GLU A 125 -23.90 6.29 20.28
N ALA A 126 -25.20 6.64 20.30
CA ALA A 126 -25.65 7.96 20.72
C ALA A 126 -25.47 8.14 22.23
N SER A 127 -24.94 9.31 22.63
CA SER A 127 -24.97 9.76 24.01
C SER A 127 -25.38 11.24 24.07
N GLU A 128 -25.96 11.68 25.20
CA GLU A 128 -26.34 13.07 25.38
C GLU A 128 -25.17 14.04 25.18
N LYS A 129 -23.97 13.64 25.68
CA LYS A 129 -22.72 14.42 25.51
C LYS A 129 -22.31 14.52 24.04
N LEU A 130 -22.38 13.39 23.30
CA LEU A 130 -22.01 13.34 21.88
C LEU A 130 -22.96 14.19 21.04
N THR A 131 -24.28 14.02 21.21
CA THR A 131 -25.28 14.74 20.43
C THR A 131 -25.27 16.24 20.72
N ALA A 132 -25.11 16.65 21.98
CA ALA A 132 -24.93 18.05 22.34
C ALA A 132 -23.66 18.67 21.73
N ARG A 133 -22.53 17.91 21.78
CA ARG A 133 -21.27 18.34 21.17
C ARG A 133 -21.36 18.44 19.65
N ALA A 134 -22.07 17.55 19.01
CA ALA A 134 -22.30 17.56 17.56
C ALA A 134 -23.19 18.76 17.16
N ALA A 135 -24.28 18.98 17.87
CA ALA A 135 -25.18 20.10 17.63
C ALA A 135 -24.46 21.46 17.73
N ALA A 136 -23.59 21.64 18.73
CA ALA A 136 -22.75 22.82 18.86
C ALA A 136 -21.84 23.10 17.67
N ARG A 137 -21.58 22.08 16.82
CA ARG A 137 -20.77 22.15 15.59
C ARG A 137 -21.61 22.18 14.31
N GLY A 138 -22.92 22.47 14.43
CA GLY A 138 -23.84 22.45 13.29
C GLY A 138 -24.04 21.06 12.69
N GLN A 139 -23.75 19.97 13.45
CA GLN A 139 -23.94 18.61 13.00
C GLN A 139 -25.25 18.02 13.53
N GLU A 140 -26.15 17.62 12.62
CA GLU A 140 -27.22 16.69 12.94
C GLU A 140 -26.60 15.28 12.96
N TRP A 141 -26.21 14.82 14.16
CA TRP A 141 -25.52 13.53 14.31
C TRP A 141 -26.50 12.36 14.17
N VAL A 142 -26.15 11.41 13.32
CA VAL A 142 -26.92 10.19 13.07
C VAL A 142 -26.00 8.98 13.29
N SER A 143 -26.52 7.96 13.97
CA SER A 143 -25.82 6.68 14.12
C SER A 143 -25.83 5.93 12.78
N ARG A 144 -24.68 5.85 12.12
CA ARG A 144 -24.57 5.22 10.80
C ARG A 144 -23.17 4.66 10.58
N ALA A 145 -23.09 3.46 9.99
CA ALA A 145 -21.86 2.90 9.51
C ALA A 145 -21.68 3.16 8.01
N ALA A 146 -20.45 3.15 7.54
CA ALA A 146 -20.15 3.09 6.12
C ALA A 146 -20.04 1.62 5.64
N PRO A 147 -20.37 1.31 4.36
CA PRO A 147 -20.16 -0.02 3.83
C PRO A 147 -18.67 -0.33 3.79
N THR A 148 -18.23 -1.30 4.59
CA THR A 148 -16.82 -1.61 4.81
C THR A 148 -16.52 -3.06 4.50
N GLU A 149 -15.35 -3.30 3.92
CA GLU A 149 -14.78 -4.62 3.70
C GLU A 149 -13.35 -4.66 4.25
N PHE A 150 -13.03 -5.73 4.96
CA PHE A 150 -11.72 -5.89 5.59
C PHE A 150 -10.78 -6.73 4.72
N TYR A 151 -9.53 -6.29 4.64
CA TYR A 151 -8.47 -6.93 3.86
C TYR A 151 -7.25 -7.21 4.71
N THR A 152 -6.46 -8.19 4.28
CA THR A 152 -5.17 -8.54 4.89
C THR A 152 -4.10 -8.72 3.81
N LEU A 153 -2.83 -8.56 4.17
CA LEU A 153 -1.73 -8.87 3.26
C LEU A 153 -1.38 -10.36 3.35
N GLY A 154 -1.46 -11.06 2.22
CA GLY A 154 -1.10 -12.46 2.12
C GLY A 154 -1.90 -13.41 3.02
N GLY A 155 -3.07 -12.98 3.53
CA GLY A 155 -3.89 -13.77 4.44
C GLY A 155 -3.38 -13.80 5.88
N GLN A 156 -2.55 -12.83 6.29
CA GLN A 156 -2.10 -12.72 7.68
C GLN A 156 -3.08 -11.85 8.49
N GLY A 157 -4.02 -12.47 9.16
CA GLY A 157 -5.08 -11.83 9.94
C GLY A 157 -6.47 -12.17 9.43
N GLU A 158 -7.47 -11.44 9.90
CA GLU A 158 -8.87 -11.62 9.50
C GLU A 158 -9.23 -10.62 8.41
N GLY A 159 -9.66 -11.09 7.24
CA GLY A 159 -10.02 -10.26 6.09
C GLY A 159 -9.77 -10.97 4.76
N VAL A 160 -10.20 -10.35 3.67
CA VAL A 160 -9.95 -10.83 2.32
C VAL A 160 -8.44 -10.70 2.02
N PRO A 161 -7.76 -11.79 1.66
CA PRO A 161 -6.32 -11.72 1.36
C PRO A 161 -6.02 -10.94 0.09
N ILE A 162 -5.09 -9.99 0.17
CA ILE A 162 -4.50 -9.34 -1.00
C ILE A 162 -3.15 -10.01 -1.29
N ARG A 163 -3.00 -10.55 -2.50
CA ARG A 163 -1.76 -11.16 -3.03
C ARG A 163 -1.52 -10.64 -4.44
N THR A 164 -0.30 -10.81 -4.93
CA THR A 164 0.03 -10.62 -6.34
C THR A 164 1.01 -11.70 -6.76
N THR A 165 1.10 -11.98 -8.06
CA THR A 165 2.15 -12.86 -8.57
C THR A 165 3.44 -12.09 -8.81
N VAL A 166 4.58 -12.77 -8.79
CA VAL A 166 5.86 -12.18 -9.19
C VAL A 166 5.80 -11.70 -10.65
N SER A 167 5.09 -12.44 -11.52
CA SER A 167 4.86 -12.04 -12.92
C SER A 167 4.12 -10.71 -13.03
N ASP A 168 3.01 -10.52 -12.28
CA ASP A 168 2.22 -9.28 -12.31
C ASP A 168 2.96 -8.11 -11.65
N PHE A 169 3.70 -8.39 -10.57
CA PHE A 169 4.55 -7.39 -9.93
C PHE A 169 5.61 -6.84 -10.89
N GLY A 170 6.17 -7.70 -11.71
CA GLY A 170 7.06 -7.37 -12.80
C GLY A 170 8.49 -7.02 -12.39
N PRO A 171 9.43 -7.04 -13.37
CA PRO A 171 10.86 -6.91 -13.10
C PRO A 171 11.28 -5.53 -12.58
N VAL A 172 10.59 -4.45 -13.01
CA VAL A 172 10.94 -3.08 -12.62
C VAL A 172 10.64 -2.81 -11.14
N LEU A 173 9.46 -3.20 -10.67
CA LEU A 173 9.11 -3.06 -9.25
C LEU A 173 9.94 -4.02 -8.40
N MET A 174 10.13 -5.26 -8.88
CA MET A 174 10.98 -6.24 -8.18
C MET A 174 12.42 -5.73 -8.03
N ALA A 175 13.00 -5.12 -9.06
CA ALA A 175 14.32 -4.52 -8.96
C ALA A 175 14.41 -3.40 -7.91
N LYS A 176 13.35 -2.60 -7.79
CA LYS A 176 13.28 -1.51 -6.79
C LYS A 176 13.18 -2.04 -5.37
N VAL A 177 12.31 -3.02 -5.09
CA VAL A 177 12.17 -3.59 -3.74
C VAL A 177 13.38 -4.40 -3.31
N LEU A 178 14.10 -4.99 -4.26
CA LEU A 178 15.38 -5.68 -4.04
C LEU A 178 16.59 -4.72 -4.02
N GLU A 179 16.38 -3.42 -4.21
CA GLU A 179 17.42 -2.37 -4.26
C GLU A 179 18.55 -2.66 -5.26
N LEU A 180 18.18 -3.16 -6.44
CA LEU A 180 19.12 -3.54 -7.49
C LEU A 180 19.64 -2.32 -8.25
N ASN A 181 20.93 -2.36 -8.63
CA ASN A 181 21.48 -1.37 -9.54
C ASN A 181 21.06 -1.63 -11.01
N ALA A 182 21.33 -0.69 -11.91
CA ALA A 182 20.91 -0.74 -13.31
C ALA A 182 21.35 -2.02 -14.07
N THR A 183 22.53 -2.58 -13.75
CA THR A 183 23.00 -3.83 -14.36
C THR A 183 22.21 -5.03 -13.86
N GLN A 184 21.91 -5.06 -12.56
CA GLN A 184 21.14 -6.13 -11.92
C GLN A 184 19.66 -6.05 -12.36
N GLU A 185 19.09 -4.86 -12.43
CA GLU A 185 17.75 -4.61 -12.96
C GLU A 185 17.62 -5.09 -14.41
N SER A 186 18.58 -4.75 -15.29
CA SER A 186 18.59 -5.23 -16.66
C SER A 186 18.70 -6.76 -16.74
N SER A 187 19.50 -7.38 -15.85
CA SER A 187 19.63 -8.84 -15.76
C SER A 187 18.34 -9.50 -15.26
N LEU A 188 17.67 -8.88 -14.29
CA LEU A 188 16.37 -9.34 -13.80
C LEU A 188 15.30 -9.26 -14.91
N GLY A 189 15.27 -8.15 -15.68
CA GLY A 189 14.40 -8.02 -16.84
C GLY A 189 14.61 -9.12 -17.88
N LEU A 190 15.86 -9.55 -18.08
CA LEU A 190 16.17 -10.66 -18.98
C LEU A 190 15.63 -12.01 -18.46
N ILE A 191 15.66 -12.23 -17.12
CA ILE A 191 15.10 -13.43 -16.48
C ILE A 191 13.58 -13.49 -16.69
N PHE A 192 12.88 -12.38 -16.46
CA PHE A 192 11.43 -12.29 -16.69
C PHE A 192 11.08 -12.50 -18.17
N HIS A 193 11.83 -11.89 -19.08
CA HIS A 193 11.64 -12.12 -20.52
C HIS A 193 11.83 -13.60 -20.91
N TYR A 194 12.80 -14.29 -20.32
CA TYR A 194 12.98 -15.71 -20.53
C TYR A 194 11.78 -16.51 -20.00
N ALA A 195 11.30 -16.19 -18.79
CA ALA A 195 10.13 -16.84 -18.20
C ALA A 195 8.91 -16.69 -19.12
N ASP A 196 8.60 -15.47 -19.54
CA ASP A 196 7.46 -15.17 -20.42
C ASP A 196 7.59 -15.92 -21.77
N SER A 197 8.79 -15.92 -22.38
CA SER A 197 9.04 -16.56 -23.67
C SER A 197 8.90 -18.09 -23.63
N HIS A 198 9.09 -18.70 -22.45
CA HIS A 198 9.05 -20.13 -22.24
C HIS A 198 7.80 -20.62 -21.51
N GLY A 199 6.85 -19.71 -21.21
CA GLY A 199 5.62 -20.04 -20.50
C GLY A 199 5.85 -20.52 -19.07
N LEU A 200 6.91 -20.01 -18.41
CA LEU A 200 7.25 -20.29 -17.02
C LEU A 200 6.58 -19.23 -16.14
N ALA A 201 5.47 -19.58 -15.52
CA ALA A 201 4.77 -18.67 -14.60
C ALA A 201 5.63 -18.44 -13.35
N LEU A 202 5.84 -17.17 -13.01
CA LEU A 202 6.48 -16.76 -11.76
C LEU A 202 5.38 -16.35 -10.79
N LEU A 203 4.88 -17.29 -10.00
CA LEU A 203 3.76 -17.07 -9.09
C LEU A 203 4.25 -16.51 -7.75
N ASP A 204 5.35 -17.03 -7.25
CA ASP A 204 5.95 -16.62 -6.00
C ASP A 204 7.48 -16.47 -6.09
N LEU A 205 8.14 -16.19 -4.96
CA LEU A 205 9.58 -15.95 -4.94
C LEU A 205 10.39 -17.24 -5.13
N LYS A 206 9.81 -18.43 -4.83
CA LYS A 206 10.50 -19.72 -5.09
C LYS A 206 10.70 -19.94 -6.58
N ASP A 207 9.74 -19.51 -7.43
CA ASP A 207 9.82 -19.60 -8.88
C ASP A 207 10.96 -18.75 -9.44
N LEU A 208 10.99 -17.48 -9.02
CA LEU A 208 12.05 -16.57 -9.44
C LEU A 208 13.43 -17.07 -9.01
N ARG A 209 13.55 -17.59 -7.80
CA ARG A 209 14.79 -18.21 -7.30
C ARG A 209 15.21 -19.41 -8.15
N ALA A 210 14.29 -20.36 -8.39
CA ALA A 210 14.57 -21.55 -9.17
C ALA A 210 14.99 -21.21 -10.60
N LEU A 211 14.32 -20.23 -11.20
CA LEU A 211 14.66 -19.78 -12.56
C LEU A 211 16.05 -19.13 -12.62
N ILE A 212 16.41 -18.26 -11.65
CA ILE A 212 17.76 -17.68 -11.58
C ILE A 212 18.82 -18.77 -11.43
N GLN A 213 18.57 -19.76 -10.57
CA GLN A 213 19.49 -20.88 -10.36
C GLN A 213 19.65 -21.71 -11.62
N PHE A 214 18.56 -22.05 -12.31
CA PHE A 214 18.58 -22.76 -13.58
C PHE A 214 19.38 -21.99 -14.64
N LEU A 215 19.08 -20.71 -14.87
CA LEU A 215 19.75 -19.90 -15.90
C LEU A 215 21.24 -19.65 -15.64
N THR A 216 21.73 -19.96 -14.45
CA THR A 216 23.15 -19.87 -14.07
C THR A 216 23.82 -21.20 -13.87
N SER A 217 23.08 -22.31 -14.00
CA SER A 217 23.62 -23.67 -14.01
C SER A 217 24.36 -23.98 -15.29
N ASP A 218 25.06 -25.11 -15.31
CA ASP A 218 25.76 -25.58 -16.54
C ASP A 218 24.77 -25.93 -17.66
N GLU A 219 23.56 -26.29 -17.33
CA GLU A 219 22.49 -26.67 -18.27
C GLU A 219 21.81 -25.44 -18.86
N GLY A 220 21.46 -24.45 -18.02
CA GLY A 220 20.66 -23.27 -18.40
C GLY A 220 21.46 -22.06 -18.89
N LYS A 221 22.75 -21.96 -18.57
CA LYS A 221 23.57 -20.76 -18.90
C LYS A 221 23.66 -20.44 -20.40
N ASP A 222 23.44 -21.42 -21.25
CA ASP A 222 23.52 -21.29 -22.70
C ASP A 222 22.21 -20.72 -23.30
N GLU A 223 21.10 -20.86 -22.59
CA GLU A 223 19.77 -20.37 -23.01
C GLU A 223 19.75 -18.86 -23.22
N LEU A 224 20.49 -18.10 -22.42
CA LEU A 224 20.56 -16.65 -22.51
C LEU A 224 21.68 -16.10 -23.40
N LYS A 225 22.54 -16.94 -23.99
CA LYS A 225 23.70 -16.49 -24.78
C LYS A 225 23.32 -15.59 -25.97
N GLY A 226 22.16 -15.85 -26.58
CA GLY A 226 21.67 -15.10 -27.74
C GLY A 226 21.13 -13.69 -27.44
N ILE A 227 20.78 -13.40 -26.16
CA ILE A 227 20.09 -12.19 -25.75
C ILE A 227 20.84 -11.39 -24.67
N GLY A 228 22.07 -11.78 -24.30
CA GLY A 228 22.93 -10.99 -23.42
C GLY A 228 23.59 -11.76 -22.29
N GLY A 229 23.05 -12.90 -21.88
CA GLY A 229 23.57 -13.72 -20.79
C GLY A 229 23.48 -13.03 -19.41
N ILE A 230 23.70 -13.81 -18.36
CA ILE A 230 23.80 -13.32 -16.98
C ILE A 230 25.10 -13.84 -16.36
N SER A 231 25.87 -12.96 -15.71
CA SER A 231 27.04 -13.39 -14.97
C SER A 231 26.64 -14.07 -13.65
N SER A 232 27.35 -15.12 -13.24
CA SER A 232 27.13 -15.76 -11.93
C SER A 232 27.31 -14.77 -10.77
N ALA A 233 28.14 -13.74 -10.92
CA ALA A 233 28.32 -12.70 -9.93
C ALA A 233 27.05 -11.84 -9.78
N THR A 234 26.44 -11.42 -10.89
CA THR A 234 25.19 -10.64 -10.90
C THR A 234 24.03 -11.46 -10.33
N ALA A 235 23.85 -12.70 -10.78
CA ALA A 235 22.84 -13.61 -10.25
C ALA A 235 23.01 -13.84 -8.75
N GLY A 236 24.25 -14.04 -8.29
CA GLY A 236 24.54 -14.20 -6.86
C GLY A 236 24.17 -12.97 -6.02
N VAL A 237 24.23 -11.74 -6.57
CA VAL A 237 23.72 -10.55 -5.87
C VAL A 237 22.20 -10.58 -5.80
N ILE A 238 21.53 -10.82 -6.92
CA ILE A 238 20.05 -10.87 -6.97
C ILE A 238 19.52 -11.94 -6.00
N LEU A 239 20.11 -13.15 -5.98
CA LEU A 239 19.71 -14.22 -5.06
C LEU A 239 19.90 -13.86 -3.58
N ARG A 240 20.96 -13.11 -3.23
CA ARG A 240 21.16 -12.64 -1.85
C ARG A 240 20.12 -11.58 -1.47
N SER A 241 19.82 -10.63 -2.36
CA SER A 241 18.78 -9.62 -2.13
C SER A 241 17.41 -10.29 -1.98
N LEU A 242 17.10 -11.28 -2.83
CA LEU A 242 15.87 -12.06 -2.75
C LEU A 242 15.75 -12.80 -1.41
N THR A 243 16.85 -13.44 -0.96
CA THR A 243 16.86 -14.13 0.35
C THR A 243 16.67 -13.16 1.52
N ALA A 244 17.27 -11.96 1.47
CA ALA A 244 17.07 -10.95 2.49
C ALA A 244 15.63 -10.41 2.48
N PHE A 245 15.05 -10.27 1.31
CA PHE A 245 13.67 -9.83 1.13
C PHE A 245 12.67 -10.85 1.69
N GLU A 246 12.84 -12.14 1.40
CA GLU A 246 12.05 -13.23 2.02
C GLU A 246 12.20 -13.23 3.54
N ALA A 247 13.42 -13.09 4.06
CA ALA A 247 13.68 -13.05 5.49
C ALA A 247 13.02 -11.85 6.19
N SER A 248 12.66 -10.79 5.46
CA SER A 248 11.88 -9.67 5.99
C SER A 248 10.38 -9.98 6.12
N GLY A 249 9.92 -11.14 5.64
CA GLY A 249 8.51 -11.56 5.66
C GLY A 249 7.65 -10.91 4.58
N ALA A 250 8.27 -10.36 3.53
CA ALA A 250 7.56 -9.77 2.40
C ALA A 250 7.09 -10.82 1.37
N ASP A 251 7.56 -12.05 1.49
CA ASP A 251 7.18 -13.20 0.66
C ASP A 251 5.69 -13.54 0.72
N VAL A 252 5.04 -13.32 1.85
CA VAL A 252 3.61 -13.61 2.05
C VAL A 252 2.69 -12.84 1.10
N PHE A 253 3.18 -11.77 0.50
CA PHE A 253 2.44 -10.97 -0.46
C PHE A 253 2.38 -11.60 -1.85
N PHE A 254 3.29 -12.54 -2.16
CA PHE A 254 3.39 -13.19 -3.46
C PHE A 254 2.70 -14.54 -3.48
N GLY A 255 1.86 -14.76 -4.49
CA GLY A 255 1.12 -16.00 -4.71
C GLY A 255 -0.20 -15.77 -5.42
N GLU A 256 -0.93 -16.85 -5.64
CA GLU A 256 -2.24 -16.83 -6.25
C GLU A 256 -3.38 -17.04 -5.23
N PRO A 257 -4.58 -16.60 -5.56
CA PRO A 257 -4.94 -15.77 -6.72
C PRO A 257 -4.44 -14.33 -6.58
N ALA A 258 -4.02 -13.73 -7.70
CA ALA A 258 -3.65 -12.32 -7.75
C ALA A 258 -4.90 -11.44 -7.58
N PHE A 259 -4.81 -10.45 -6.71
CA PHE A 259 -5.91 -9.55 -6.40
C PHE A 259 -6.14 -8.52 -7.52
N ASP A 260 -7.38 -8.43 -7.99
CA ASP A 260 -7.80 -7.42 -8.96
C ASP A 260 -8.10 -6.10 -8.23
N THR A 261 -7.28 -5.06 -8.49
CA THR A 261 -7.43 -3.74 -7.88
C THR A 261 -8.74 -3.03 -8.24
N GLN A 262 -9.45 -3.46 -9.29
CA GLN A 262 -10.80 -2.96 -9.60
C GLN A 262 -11.80 -3.28 -8.48
N GLN A 263 -11.57 -4.31 -7.66
CA GLN A 263 -12.40 -4.63 -6.51
C GLN A 263 -12.42 -3.52 -5.45
N LEU A 264 -11.41 -2.64 -5.43
CA LEU A 264 -11.36 -1.48 -4.53
C LEU A 264 -12.30 -0.35 -4.95
N LEU A 265 -12.84 -0.38 -6.18
CA LEU A 265 -13.72 0.68 -6.74
C LEU A 265 -15.20 0.37 -6.58
N ARG A 266 -15.55 -0.68 -5.81
CA ARG A 266 -16.93 -1.12 -5.65
C ARG A 266 -17.76 -0.10 -4.88
N THR A 267 -19.06 -0.10 -5.18
CA THR A 267 -20.08 0.67 -4.48
C THR A 267 -21.17 -0.25 -3.95
N LYS A 268 -21.84 0.16 -2.88
CA LYS A 268 -23.00 -0.54 -2.33
C LYS A 268 -24.09 0.49 -2.03
N ASP A 269 -25.28 0.28 -2.59
CA ASP A 269 -26.45 1.16 -2.40
C ASP A 269 -26.17 2.65 -2.69
N GLY A 270 -25.28 2.94 -3.66
CA GLY A 270 -24.87 4.29 -4.05
C GLY A 270 -23.73 4.89 -3.22
N ALA A 271 -23.33 4.26 -2.12
CA ALA A 271 -22.13 4.63 -1.36
C ALA A 271 -20.88 3.88 -1.88
N GLY A 272 -19.72 4.51 -1.85
CA GLY A 272 -18.45 3.84 -2.09
C GLY A 272 -18.13 2.85 -0.98
N MET A 273 -17.53 1.71 -1.33
CA MET A 273 -17.02 0.78 -0.32
C MET A 273 -15.77 1.36 0.37
N ILE A 274 -15.68 1.18 1.67
CA ILE A 274 -14.45 1.39 2.42
C ILE A 274 -13.70 0.08 2.49
N SER A 275 -12.56 0.01 1.80
CA SER A 275 -11.60 -1.08 1.89
C SER A 275 -10.66 -0.82 3.07
N CYS A 276 -10.87 -1.49 4.18
CA CYS A 276 -10.04 -1.37 5.38
C CYS A 276 -8.98 -2.46 5.38
N LEU A 277 -7.74 -2.10 5.10
CA LEU A 277 -6.60 -3.02 5.16
C LEU A 277 -6.05 -3.05 6.59
N GLU A 278 -6.30 -4.16 7.27
CA GLU A 278 -5.79 -4.42 8.61
C GLU A 278 -4.30 -4.81 8.56
N LEU A 279 -3.47 -4.02 9.23
CA LEU A 279 -2.02 -4.18 9.22
C LEU A 279 -1.41 -4.37 10.63
N PRO A 280 -2.07 -5.04 11.59
CA PRO A 280 -1.49 -5.22 12.91
C PRO A 280 -0.18 -6.01 12.79
N GLY A 281 0.90 -5.47 13.37
CA GLY A 281 2.23 -6.09 13.33
C GLY A 281 3.05 -5.80 12.05
N VAL A 282 2.50 -5.17 11.02
CA VAL A 282 3.26 -4.77 9.82
C VAL A 282 4.24 -3.63 10.12
N ALA A 283 4.01 -2.85 11.18
CA ALA A 283 4.99 -1.87 11.66
C ALA A 283 6.38 -2.47 11.94
N SER A 284 6.44 -3.79 12.25
CA SER A 284 7.69 -4.53 12.38
C SER A 284 8.25 -5.08 11.05
N ARG A 285 7.52 -4.93 9.95
CA ARG A 285 7.85 -5.42 8.60
C ARG A 285 7.69 -4.31 7.55
N PRO A 286 8.48 -3.25 7.62
CA PRO A 286 8.34 -2.09 6.73
C PRO A 286 8.52 -2.45 5.24
N ALA A 287 9.35 -3.46 4.93
CA ALA A 287 9.54 -3.94 3.57
C ALA A 287 8.26 -4.51 2.96
N LEU A 288 7.46 -5.25 3.72
CA LEU A 288 6.16 -5.78 3.24
C LEU A 288 5.22 -4.64 2.89
N PHE A 289 5.10 -3.64 3.77
CA PHE A 289 4.20 -2.52 3.54
C PHE A 289 4.62 -1.64 2.35
N SER A 290 5.92 -1.30 2.25
CA SER A 290 6.42 -0.52 1.11
C SER A 290 6.29 -1.28 -0.21
N THR A 291 6.48 -2.60 -0.22
CA THR A 291 6.28 -3.45 -1.40
C THR A 291 4.82 -3.43 -1.86
N PHE A 292 3.89 -3.67 -0.94
CA PHE A 292 2.46 -3.57 -1.20
C PHE A 292 2.07 -2.21 -1.77
N MET A 293 2.55 -1.13 -1.14
CA MET A 293 2.25 0.23 -1.56
C MET A 293 2.78 0.55 -2.95
N MET A 294 4.00 0.13 -3.27
CA MET A 294 4.57 0.32 -4.61
C MET A 294 3.73 -0.39 -5.67
N TRP A 295 3.35 -1.63 -5.40
CA TRP A 295 2.51 -2.40 -6.30
C TRP A 295 1.15 -1.76 -6.47
N MET A 296 0.43 -1.48 -5.38
CA MET A 296 -0.91 -0.91 -5.40
C MET A 296 -0.98 0.41 -6.17
N LEU A 297 -0.06 1.33 -5.89
CA LEU A 297 -0.02 2.62 -6.58
C LEU A 297 0.36 2.49 -8.06
N ALA A 298 1.24 1.55 -8.40
CA ALA A 298 1.63 1.31 -9.79
C ALA A 298 0.50 0.65 -10.58
N GLU A 299 -0.17 -0.33 -10.00
CA GLU A 299 -1.28 -1.05 -10.63
C GLU A 299 -2.46 -0.11 -10.91
N LEU A 300 -2.90 0.65 -9.92
CA LEU A 300 -3.97 1.64 -10.08
C LEU A 300 -3.60 2.72 -11.11
N TYR A 301 -2.35 3.17 -11.13
CA TYR A 301 -1.93 4.14 -12.13
C TYR A 301 -1.99 3.57 -13.55
N GLN A 302 -1.71 2.29 -13.73
CA GLN A 302 -1.76 1.63 -15.05
C GLN A 302 -3.20 1.32 -15.48
N GLU A 303 -4.02 0.81 -14.56
CA GLU A 303 -5.36 0.29 -14.89
C GLU A 303 -6.43 1.37 -14.97
N LEU A 304 -6.34 2.42 -14.16
CA LEU A 304 -7.36 3.47 -14.15
C LEU A 304 -7.27 4.35 -15.40
N PRO A 305 -8.41 4.64 -16.05
CA PRO A 305 -8.45 5.61 -17.14
C PRO A 305 -8.23 7.04 -16.64
N GLU A 306 -7.73 7.92 -17.52
CA GLU A 306 -7.73 9.36 -17.27
C GLU A 306 -9.18 9.86 -17.17
N VAL A 307 -9.53 10.51 -16.05
CA VAL A 307 -10.89 11.03 -15.83
C VAL A 307 -10.95 12.54 -15.67
N GLY A 308 -9.79 13.19 -15.54
CA GLY A 308 -9.72 14.63 -15.30
C GLY A 308 -10.30 15.04 -13.94
N ASP A 309 -10.94 16.19 -13.88
CA ASP A 309 -11.59 16.71 -12.67
C ASP A 309 -13.03 16.16 -12.61
N ALA A 310 -13.20 15.02 -11.94
CA ALA A 310 -14.50 14.38 -11.70
C ALA A 310 -15.18 15.01 -10.46
N GLU A 311 -16.52 15.09 -10.48
CA GLU A 311 -17.31 15.58 -9.33
C GLU A 311 -17.09 14.73 -8.07
N VAL A 312 -16.93 13.41 -8.26
CA VAL A 312 -16.61 12.45 -7.19
C VAL A 312 -15.36 11.68 -7.61
N PRO A 313 -14.30 11.65 -6.79
CA PRO A 313 -13.13 10.86 -7.09
C PRO A 313 -13.47 9.37 -7.11
N LYS A 314 -12.74 8.60 -7.92
CA LYS A 314 -12.94 7.15 -8.02
C LYS A 314 -12.49 6.42 -6.76
N LEU A 315 -11.41 6.89 -6.15
CA LEU A 315 -10.83 6.27 -4.97
C LEU A 315 -10.08 7.32 -4.13
N VAL A 316 -10.23 7.22 -2.82
CA VAL A 316 -9.48 8.05 -1.87
C VAL A 316 -8.72 7.15 -0.90
N PHE A 317 -7.40 7.28 -0.88
CA PHE A 317 -6.51 6.58 0.04
C PHE A 317 -6.31 7.38 1.32
N PHE A 318 -6.34 6.67 2.46
CA PHE A 318 -5.92 7.19 3.76
C PHE A 318 -4.82 6.28 4.32
N PHE A 319 -3.63 6.85 4.51
CA PHE A 319 -2.48 6.17 5.10
C PHE A 319 -2.25 6.66 6.51
N ASP A 320 -2.76 5.89 7.49
CA ASP A 320 -2.45 6.17 8.90
C ASP A 320 -0.98 5.86 9.21
N GLU A 321 -0.41 6.59 10.16
CA GLU A 321 1.00 6.54 10.53
C GLU A 321 1.95 6.61 9.31
N ALA A 322 1.68 7.54 8.39
CA ALA A 322 2.40 7.65 7.13
C ALA A 322 3.93 7.79 7.28
N HIS A 323 4.42 8.17 8.47
CA HIS A 323 5.85 8.17 8.76
C HIS A 323 6.50 6.79 8.59
N LEU A 324 5.76 5.69 8.78
CA LEU A 324 6.27 4.34 8.58
C LEU A 324 6.55 4.02 7.11
N LEU A 325 5.85 4.68 6.19
CA LEU A 325 6.09 4.58 4.74
C LEU A 325 7.44 5.18 4.32
N PHE A 326 7.83 6.27 4.97
CA PHE A 326 8.96 7.09 4.57
C PHE A 326 10.22 6.85 5.41
N LYS A 327 10.05 6.29 6.62
CA LYS A 327 11.16 5.97 7.51
C LYS A 327 12.00 4.84 6.92
N ASP A 328 13.30 5.07 6.82
CA ASP A 328 14.27 4.10 6.28
C ASP A 328 13.94 3.60 4.86
N ALA A 329 13.08 4.34 4.13
CA ALA A 329 12.68 3.98 2.78
C ALA A 329 13.83 4.19 1.78
N SER A 330 13.95 3.29 0.80
CA SER A 330 14.92 3.43 -0.26
C SER A 330 14.63 4.66 -1.13
N LYS A 331 15.68 5.24 -1.72
CA LYS A 331 15.52 6.37 -2.65
C LYS A 331 14.61 6.00 -3.82
N ALA A 332 14.71 4.80 -4.34
CA ALA A 332 13.89 4.31 -5.46
C ALA A 332 12.40 4.27 -5.09
N PHE A 333 12.07 3.85 -3.85
CA PHE A 333 10.72 3.90 -3.33
C PHE A 333 10.20 5.34 -3.22
N LEU A 334 10.97 6.24 -2.60
CA LEU A 334 10.60 7.65 -2.45
C LEU A 334 10.34 8.31 -3.79
N ASP A 335 11.23 8.12 -4.77
CA ASP A 335 11.08 8.67 -6.12
C ASP A 335 9.79 8.13 -6.80
N GLN A 336 9.47 6.85 -6.61
CA GLN A 336 8.24 6.24 -7.14
C GLN A 336 6.99 6.84 -6.48
N VAL A 337 6.96 6.96 -5.15
CA VAL A 337 5.81 7.54 -4.43
C VAL A 337 5.59 8.99 -4.86
N VAL A 338 6.64 9.81 -4.91
CA VAL A 338 6.57 11.22 -5.36
C VAL A 338 6.00 11.31 -6.76
N GLN A 339 6.49 10.49 -7.68
CA GLN A 339 6.02 10.47 -9.07
C GLN A 339 4.55 10.05 -9.14
N THR A 340 4.17 8.99 -8.43
CA THR A 340 2.80 8.47 -8.46
C THR A 340 1.82 9.47 -7.84
N VAL A 341 2.11 10.02 -6.66
CA VAL A 341 1.26 11.04 -6.01
C VAL A 341 1.03 12.24 -6.94
N ARG A 342 2.05 12.67 -7.67
CA ARG A 342 1.92 13.78 -8.64
C ARG A 342 0.99 13.46 -9.81
N LEU A 343 0.99 12.22 -10.29
CA LEU A 343 0.34 11.83 -11.53
C LEU A 343 -1.04 11.19 -11.33
N ILE A 344 -1.27 10.50 -10.22
CA ILE A 344 -2.47 9.67 -10.01
C ILE A 344 -3.74 10.52 -9.87
N ARG A 345 -3.60 11.81 -9.61
CA ARG A 345 -4.70 12.76 -9.59
C ARG A 345 -5.53 12.71 -10.88
N SER A 346 -4.87 12.66 -12.04
CA SER A 346 -5.56 12.62 -13.35
C SER A 346 -6.41 11.36 -13.54
N LYS A 347 -6.16 10.32 -12.72
CA LYS A 347 -6.94 9.09 -12.66
C LYS A 347 -8.15 9.20 -11.71
N GLY A 348 -8.38 10.36 -11.09
CA GLY A 348 -9.43 10.55 -10.11
C GLY A 348 -9.14 9.93 -8.75
N VAL A 349 -7.87 9.80 -8.37
CA VAL A 349 -7.45 9.21 -7.09
C VAL A 349 -6.92 10.29 -6.15
N GLY A 350 -7.46 10.35 -4.93
CA GLY A 350 -6.97 11.15 -3.83
C GLY A 350 -6.07 10.34 -2.88
N ILE A 351 -5.09 11.00 -2.26
CA ILE A 351 -4.23 10.37 -1.24
C ILE A 351 -4.14 11.30 -0.05
N PHE A 352 -4.48 10.79 1.14
CA PHE A 352 -4.35 11.49 2.40
C PHE A 352 -3.33 10.77 3.28
N PHE A 353 -2.34 11.50 3.73
CA PHE A 353 -1.36 11.00 4.70
C PHE A 353 -1.72 11.48 6.09
N ILE A 354 -1.68 10.57 7.05
CA ILE A 354 -1.95 10.86 8.46
C ILE A 354 -0.66 10.61 9.23
N THR A 355 -0.16 11.64 9.96
CA THR A 355 1.12 11.54 10.66
C THR A 355 1.16 12.42 11.90
N GLN A 356 2.18 12.23 12.74
CA GLN A 356 2.35 13.02 13.96
C GLN A 356 2.88 14.42 13.67
N THR A 357 3.70 14.58 12.64
CA THR A 357 4.25 15.87 12.24
C THR A 357 4.46 15.95 10.72
N PRO A 358 4.19 17.09 10.07
CA PRO A 358 4.39 17.24 8.63
C PRO A 358 5.82 16.97 8.17
N LYS A 359 6.83 17.13 9.04
CA LYS A 359 8.24 16.85 8.72
C LYS A 359 8.53 15.38 8.41
N ASP A 360 7.64 14.46 8.81
CA ASP A 360 7.78 13.03 8.53
C ASP A 360 7.54 12.70 7.06
N ILE A 361 6.90 13.61 6.33
CA ILE A 361 6.61 13.48 4.91
C ILE A 361 7.70 14.16 4.09
N PRO A 362 8.28 13.51 3.07
CA PRO A 362 9.24 14.14 2.17
C PRO A 362 8.68 15.44 1.56
N SER A 363 9.53 16.46 1.43
CA SER A 363 9.12 17.79 0.94
C SER A 363 8.42 17.75 -0.42
N ASP A 364 8.88 16.88 -1.31
CA ASP A 364 8.34 16.74 -2.67
C ASP A 364 6.94 16.10 -2.68
N VAL A 365 6.64 15.21 -1.72
CA VAL A 365 5.29 14.68 -1.48
C VAL A 365 4.44 15.75 -0.81
N LEU A 366 4.95 16.38 0.27
CA LEU A 366 4.23 17.42 1.03
C LEU A 366 3.76 18.58 0.14
N ALA A 367 4.54 18.93 -0.89
CA ALA A 367 4.19 19.95 -1.87
C ALA A 367 2.99 19.60 -2.77
N GLN A 368 2.57 18.33 -2.83
CA GLN A 368 1.40 17.87 -3.60
C GLN A 368 0.12 17.83 -2.76
N LEU A 369 0.21 17.97 -1.42
CA LEU A 369 -0.91 17.84 -0.50
C LEU A 369 -1.62 19.19 -0.33
N GLY A 370 -2.67 19.39 -1.12
CA GLY A 370 -3.41 20.66 -1.16
C GLY A 370 -4.36 20.85 0.03
N ASN A 371 -4.94 19.76 0.55
CA ASN A 371 -5.87 19.79 1.67
C ASN A 371 -5.11 19.52 2.98
N ARG A 372 -5.27 20.37 3.98
CA ARG A 372 -4.51 20.25 5.23
C ARG A 372 -5.39 20.41 6.45
N VAL A 373 -5.31 19.45 7.35
CA VAL A 373 -5.91 19.47 8.68
C VAL A 373 -4.80 19.31 9.70
N GLN A 374 -4.48 20.35 10.45
CA GLN A 374 -3.42 20.37 11.43
C GLN A 374 -4.01 20.43 12.85
N HIS A 375 -3.96 19.31 13.55
CA HIS A 375 -4.22 19.25 14.99
C HIS A 375 -3.04 19.76 15.81
N ALA A 376 -3.22 19.82 17.12
CA ALA A 376 -2.19 20.32 18.02
C ALA A 376 -0.82 19.63 17.80
N LEU A 377 0.24 20.42 17.80
CA LEU A 377 1.61 19.97 17.97
C LEU A 377 2.13 20.44 19.32
N ARG A 378 2.91 19.59 19.99
CA ARG A 378 3.57 19.94 21.24
C ARG A 378 5.06 20.12 20.98
N ALA A 379 5.62 21.21 21.43
CA ALA A 379 7.05 21.52 21.25
C ALA A 379 7.77 21.38 22.60
N PHE A 380 8.26 20.19 22.90
CA PHE A 380 8.99 19.91 24.13
C PHE A 380 10.52 20.07 23.96
N THR A 381 11.00 20.02 22.73
CA THR A 381 12.43 20.14 22.39
C THR A 381 12.67 21.28 21.41
N PRO A 382 13.92 21.79 21.29
CA PRO A 382 14.25 22.79 20.27
C PRO A 382 13.98 22.32 18.84
N ASP A 383 14.06 21.02 18.56
CA ASP A 383 13.75 20.48 17.24
C ASP A 383 12.24 20.41 16.99
N ASP A 384 11.42 20.19 18.03
CA ASP A 384 9.97 20.31 17.93
C ASP A 384 9.56 21.76 17.65
N ALA A 385 10.19 22.73 18.31
CA ALA A 385 9.94 24.15 18.07
C ALA A 385 10.27 24.57 16.63
N LYS A 386 11.38 24.05 16.06
CA LYS A 386 11.71 24.25 14.65
C LYS A 386 10.67 23.62 13.71
N ALA A 387 10.23 22.39 14.03
CA ALA A 387 9.20 21.69 13.27
C ALA A 387 7.87 22.43 13.30
N LEU A 388 7.45 22.92 14.47
CA LEU A 388 6.24 23.76 14.63
C LEU A 388 6.32 25.00 13.75
N LYS A 389 7.43 25.73 13.84
CA LYS A 389 7.66 26.95 13.03
C LYS A 389 7.67 26.65 11.53
N ALA A 390 8.26 25.54 11.12
CA ALA A 390 8.25 25.10 9.72
C ALA A 390 6.81 24.74 9.27
N THR A 391 6.04 24.07 10.12
CA THR A 391 4.64 23.72 9.86
C THR A 391 3.78 24.98 9.70
N ALA A 392 3.84 25.94 10.64
CA ALA A 392 3.06 27.17 10.57
C ALA A 392 3.30 27.94 9.26
N LYS A 393 4.53 27.98 8.77
CA LYS A 393 4.90 28.64 7.51
C LYS A 393 4.38 27.95 6.24
N THR A 394 3.83 26.77 6.33
CA THR A 394 3.27 26.05 5.17
C THR A 394 1.80 26.36 4.93
N PHE A 395 1.16 27.12 5.81
CA PHE A 395 -0.22 27.59 5.67
C PHE A 395 -0.30 28.94 4.98
N PRO A 396 -1.43 29.27 4.36
CA PRO A 396 -1.68 30.62 3.87
C PRO A 396 -1.53 31.68 4.99
N THR A 397 -1.29 32.92 4.58
CA THR A 397 -1.24 34.05 5.52
C THR A 397 -2.57 34.15 6.29
N SER A 398 -2.49 34.22 7.60
CA SER A 398 -3.61 34.32 8.53
C SER A 398 -3.49 35.57 9.40
N GLU A 399 -4.60 36.04 9.94
CA GLU A 399 -4.62 37.08 10.98
C GLU A 399 -4.08 36.55 12.32
N HIS A 400 -4.07 35.21 12.51
CA HIS A 400 -3.61 34.53 13.71
C HIS A 400 -2.14 34.13 13.63
N ASP A 401 -1.42 34.22 14.74
CA ASP A 401 -0.10 33.63 14.86
C ASP A 401 -0.20 32.11 15.03
N LEU A 402 0.00 31.38 13.93
CA LEU A 402 -0.13 29.92 13.92
C LEU A 402 0.95 29.21 14.76
N GLU A 403 2.09 29.87 15.06
CA GLU A 403 3.11 29.34 15.97
C GLU A 403 2.58 29.31 17.42
N GLU A 404 1.65 30.22 17.77
CA GLU A 404 0.98 30.26 19.08
C GLU A 404 -0.31 29.40 19.09
N VAL A 405 -1.10 29.42 18.01
CA VAL A 405 -2.39 28.73 17.93
C VAL A 405 -2.21 27.21 17.91
N ILE A 406 -1.32 26.66 17.07
CA ILE A 406 -1.18 25.20 16.91
C ILE A 406 -0.91 24.49 18.25
N PRO A 407 -0.01 24.95 19.14
CA PRO A 407 0.18 24.31 20.44
C PRO A 407 -1.02 24.44 21.40
N ALA A 408 -1.84 25.47 21.21
CA ALA A 408 -2.98 25.77 22.09
C ALA A 408 -4.24 24.97 21.75
N LEU A 409 -4.33 24.36 20.54
CA LEU A 409 -5.48 23.58 20.12
C LEU A 409 -5.81 22.44 21.10
N GLY A 410 -7.10 22.29 21.37
CA GLY A 410 -7.65 21.21 22.18
C GLY A 410 -7.85 19.91 21.40
N THR A 411 -8.28 18.86 22.09
CA THR A 411 -8.64 17.59 21.43
C THR A 411 -9.86 17.73 20.53
N GLY A 412 -9.71 17.36 19.26
CA GLY A 412 -10.75 17.53 18.25
C GLY A 412 -10.87 18.95 17.72
N GLU A 413 -9.85 19.77 17.93
CA GLU A 413 -9.67 21.06 17.28
C GLU A 413 -8.53 20.98 16.26
N ALA A 414 -8.63 21.72 15.17
CA ALA A 414 -7.64 21.71 14.10
C ALA A 414 -7.63 23.04 13.34
N ILE A 415 -6.49 23.36 12.76
CA ILE A 415 -6.38 24.35 11.69
C ILE A 415 -6.69 23.65 10.38
N VAL A 416 -7.62 24.17 9.61
CA VAL A 416 -8.04 23.64 8.31
C VAL A 416 -7.75 24.65 7.22
N THR A 417 -7.17 24.18 6.11
CA THR A 417 -7.13 24.86 4.83
C THR A 417 -7.26 23.81 3.73
N VAL A 418 -8.10 24.08 2.75
CA VAL A 418 -8.38 23.13 1.66
C VAL A 418 -8.27 23.83 0.31
N MET A 419 -8.22 23.06 -0.75
CA MET A 419 -8.23 23.63 -2.10
C MET A 419 -9.67 24.01 -2.47
N SER A 420 -9.86 25.25 -2.92
CA SER A 420 -11.10 25.69 -3.56
C SER A 420 -11.25 25.06 -4.94
N GLU A 421 -12.46 25.12 -5.48
CA GLU A 421 -12.76 24.61 -6.83
C GLU A 421 -11.97 25.36 -7.92
N ASP A 422 -11.58 26.61 -7.66
CA ASP A 422 -10.68 27.41 -8.51
C ASP A 422 -9.20 27.01 -8.39
N GLY A 423 -8.87 26.08 -7.50
CA GLY A 423 -7.50 25.59 -7.28
C GLY A 423 -6.65 26.51 -6.40
N ALA A 424 -7.23 27.43 -5.67
CA ALA A 424 -6.57 28.26 -4.67
C ALA A 424 -6.76 27.68 -3.25
N PRO A 425 -5.82 27.84 -2.31
CA PRO A 425 -6.05 27.49 -0.92
C PRO A 425 -7.07 28.42 -0.27
N THR A 426 -7.99 27.85 0.52
CA THR A 426 -8.92 28.63 1.33
C THR A 426 -8.19 29.38 2.46
N PRO A 427 -8.78 30.43 3.03
CA PRO A 427 -8.29 31.01 4.27
C PRO A 427 -8.16 29.94 5.37
N VAL A 428 -7.26 30.17 6.30
CA VAL A 428 -7.06 29.30 7.46
C VAL A 428 -8.28 29.39 8.38
N ALA A 429 -8.90 28.25 8.71
CA ALA A 429 -10.01 28.16 9.64
C ALA A 429 -9.60 27.39 10.89
N ILE A 430 -9.67 28.01 12.06
CA ILE A 430 -9.54 27.32 13.34
C ILE A 430 -10.87 26.60 13.58
N THR A 431 -10.86 25.27 13.64
CA THR A 431 -12.04 24.43 13.47
C THR A 431 -12.24 23.48 14.64
N ALA A 432 -13.45 23.45 15.19
CA ALA A 432 -13.93 22.36 16.04
C ALA A 432 -14.43 21.23 15.15
N VAL A 433 -13.68 20.13 15.07
CA VAL A 433 -13.97 19.01 14.18
C VAL A 433 -15.22 18.27 14.63
N ARG A 434 -16.09 17.90 13.68
CA ARG A 434 -17.33 17.14 13.96
C ARG A 434 -17.02 15.72 14.47
N ALA A 435 -18.04 15.05 15.00
CA ALA A 435 -17.93 13.67 15.43
C ALA A 435 -18.20 12.70 14.26
N PRO A 436 -17.52 11.53 14.20
CA PRO A 436 -17.90 10.45 13.29
C PRO A 436 -19.33 9.97 13.55
N GLU A 437 -20.00 9.45 12.54
CA GLU A 437 -21.31 8.80 12.65
C GLU A 437 -21.20 7.31 12.96
N SER A 438 -20.05 6.73 12.60
CA SER A 438 -19.65 5.37 12.96
C SER A 438 -19.03 5.30 14.35
N SER A 439 -18.79 4.07 14.83
CA SER A 439 -18.19 3.82 16.15
C SER A 439 -16.78 4.42 16.24
N MET A 440 -16.50 5.08 17.35
CA MET A 440 -15.17 5.56 17.68
C MET A 440 -14.30 4.49 18.35
N GLU A 441 -14.87 3.37 18.76
CA GLU A 441 -14.17 2.21 19.29
C GLU A 441 -13.93 1.20 18.15
N PRO A 442 -12.86 0.38 18.21
CA PRO A 442 -12.64 -0.70 17.25
C PRO A 442 -13.83 -1.64 17.18
N ALA A 443 -14.13 -2.18 15.99
CA ALA A 443 -15.26 -3.09 15.77
C ALA A 443 -15.13 -4.44 16.55
N GLY A 444 -13.92 -4.79 16.95
CA GLY A 444 -13.60 -6.08 17.55
C GLY A 444 -13.39 -7.18 16.50
N GLU A 445 -12.57 -8.15 16.85
CA GLU A 445 -12.13 -9.24 15.96
C GLU A 445 -13.31 -10.07 15.41
N GLN A 446 -14.34 -10.29 16.22
CA GLN A 446 -15.51 -11.06 15.77
C GLN A 446 -16.27 -10.39 14.63
N VAL A 447 -16.45 -9.07 14.68
CA VAL A 447 -17.14 -8.30 13.62
C VAL A 447 -16.31 -8.34 12.32
N ILE A 448 -15.00 -8.18 12.43
CA ILE A 448 -14.08 -8.25 11.29
C ILE A 448 -14.17 -9.63 10.64
N LYS A 449 -14.11 -10.69 11.42
CA LYS A 449 -14.19 -12.07 10.96
C LYS A 449 -15.54 -12.41 10.30
N GLU A 450 -16.66 -11.99 10.90
CA GLU A 450 -17.99 -12.19 10.32
C GLU A 450 -18.15 -11.40 9.02
N SER A 451 -17.67 -10.16 8.96
CA SER A 451 -17.67 -9.34 7.76
C SER A 451 -16.85 -9.97 6.64
N ALA A 452 -15.63 -10.43 6.94
CA ALA A 452 -14.77 -11.11 5.97
C ALA A 452 -15.42 -12.40 5.45
N ALA A 453 -15.96 -13.24 6.34
CA ALA A 453 -16.63 -14.48 5.96
C ALA A 453 -17.90 -14.27 5.11
N ALA A 454 -18.55 -13.11 5.23
CA ALA A 454 -19.71 -12.74 4.42
C ALA A 454 -19.34 -12.07 3.08
N SER A 455 -18.07 -11.80 2.85
CA SER A 455 -17.61 -11.17 1.61
C SER A 455 -17.66 -12.14 0.45
N ALA A 456 -18.25 -11.71 -0.67
CA ALA A 456 -18.20 -12.46 -1.92
C ALA A 456 -16.77 -12.65 -2.48
N LEU A 457 -15.82 -11.83 -2.03
CA LEU A 457 -14.41 -11.94 -2.43
C LEU A 457 -13.69 -13.10 -1.75
N MET A 458 -14.22 -13.62 -0.63
CA MET A 458 -13.61 -14.79 0.04
C MET A 458 -13.70 -16.05 -0.80
N ASP A 459 -14.72 -16.18 -1.66
CA ASP A 459 -14.85 -17.33 -2.58
C ASP A 459 -13.70 -17.34 -3.61
N GLU A 460 -13.18 -16.17 -3.99
CA GLU A 460 -12.15 -16.03 -5.02
C GLU A 460 -10.74 -15.90 -4.40
N TYR A 461 -10.59 -15.11 -3.33
CA TYR A 461 -9.27 -14.74 -2.79
C TYR A 461 -8.94 -15.42 -1.45
N GLY A 462 -9.92 -16.06 -0.79
CA GLY A 462 -9.78 -16.59 0.56
C GLY A 462 -8.70 -17.67 0.69
N GLU A 463 -8.69 -18.61 -0.24
CA GLU A 463 -7.72 -19.70 -0.24
C GLU A 463 -6.55 -19.42 -1.21
N ALA A 464 -5.33 -19.67 -0.75
CA ALA A 464 -4.18 -19.65 -1.64
C ALA A 464 -4.22 -20.86 -2.58
N VAL A 465 -3.93 -20.63 -3.86
CA VAL A 465 -3.86 -21.67 -4.89
C VAL A 465 -2.39 -21.88 -5.25
N ASP A 466 -1.95 -23.12 -5.32
CA ASP A 466 -0.61 -23.50 -5.73
C ASP A 466 -0.69 -24.21 -7.10
N ASN A 467 -0.70 -23.44 -8.16
CA ASN A 467 -0.71 -23.96 -9.54
C ASN A 467 0.70 -24.36 -9.96
N GLU A 468 0.81 -25.21 -10.99
CA GLU A 468 2.10 -25.58 -11.57
C GLU A 468 2.84 -24.35 -12.11
N SER A 469 3.98 -24.04 -11.56
CA SER A 469 4.77 -22.84 -11.77
C SER A 469 6.15 -23.15 -12.38
N ALA A 470 6.98 -22.14 -12.52
CA ALA A 470 8.35 -22.29 -12.98
C ALA A 470 9.16 -23.26 -12.12
N TYR A 471 8.95 -23.28 -10.81
CA TYR A 471 9.64 -24.16 -9.88
C TYR A 471 9.36 -25.65 -10.19
N GLU A 472 8.10 -26.06 -10.28
CA GLU A 472 7.71 -27.44 -10.53
C GLU A 472 8.15 -27.90 -11.93
N ILE A 473 8.02 -27.02 -12.94
CA ILE A 473 8.44 -27.32 -14.32
C ILE A 473 9.95 -27.54 -14.40
N LEU A 474 10.74 -26.67 -13.76
CA LEU A 474 12.18 -26.79 -13.74
C LEU A 474 12.68 -27.99 -12.93
N GLN A 475 12.02 -28.32 -11.82
CA GLN A 475 12.29 -29.55 -11.06
C GLN A 475 12.06 -30.82 -11.90
N LYS A 476 10.92 -30.88 -12.60
CA LYS A 476 10.61 -32.01 -13.48
C LYS A 476 11.64 -32.14 -14.61
N ARG A 477 12.08 -31.00 -15.17
CA ARG A 477 13.14 -30.98 -16.19
C ARG A 477 14.46 -31.52 -15.64
N ALA A 478 14.90 -31.04 -14.49
CA ALA A 478 16.13 -31.52 -13.86
C ALA A 478 16.09 -33.02 -13.50
N ALA A 479 14.95 -33.52 -13.03
CA ALA A 479 14.77 -34.94 -12.75
C ALA A 479 14.85 -35.79 -14.02
N ALA A 480 14.23 -35.35 -15.11
CA ALA A 480 14.27 -36.04 -16.40
C ALA A 480 15.69 -36.03 -17.01
N ASP A 481 16.42 -34.94 -16.88
CA ASP A 481 17.80 -34.81 -17.34
C ASP A 481 18.73 -35.76 -16.54
N ALA A 482 18.56 -35.84 -15.21
CA ALA A 482 19.29 -36.76 -14.35
C ALA A 482 19.01 -38.25 -14.69
N GLU A 483 17.74 -38.62 -14.94
CA GLU A 483 17.40 -39.99 -15.39
C GLU A 483 18.02 -40.32 -16.75
N ALA A 484 18.04 -39.34 -17.66
CA ALA A 484 18.66 -39.52 -18.98
C ALA A 484 20.18 -39.69 -18.87
N GLU A 485 20.85 -38.95 -17.97
CA GLU A 485 22.28 -39.09 -17.69
C GLU A 485 22.61 -40.44 -17.06
N ASP A 486 21.83 -40.87 -16.05
CA ASP A 486 22.01 -42.19 -15.40
C ASP A 486 21.80 -43.32 -16.39
N THR A 487 20.81 -43.22 -17.26
CA THR A 487 20.54 -44.21 -18.32
C THR A 487 21.69 -44.25 -19.32
N ALA A 488 22.16 -43.07 -19.76
CA ALA A 488 23.30 -42.99 -20.69
C ALA A 488 24.62 -43.48 -20.05
N ALA A 489 24.79 -43.26 -18.74
CA ALA A 489 25.94 -43.78 -17.99
C ALA A 489 25.88 -45.32 -17.88
N ALA A 490 24.70 -45.86 -17.58
CA ALA A 490 24.47 -47.31 -17.51
C ALA A 490 24.68 -48.01 -18.88
N GLU A 491 24.19 -47.38 -19.96
CA GLU A 491 24.43 -47.87 -21.33
C GLU A 491 25.92 -47.85 -21.72
N LYS A 492 26.64 -46.77 -21.36
CA LYS A 492 28.09 -46.69 -21.58
C LYS A 492 28.86 -47.74 -20.77
N GLU A 493 28.46 -47.99 -19.52
CA GLU A 493 29.05 -49.02 -18.67
C GLU A 493 28.76 -50.44 -19.20
N ALA A 494 27.54 -50.66 -19.70
CA ALA A 494 27.16 -51.92 -20.35
C ALA A 494 27.94 -52.15 -21.66
N ALA A 495 28.10 -51.12 -22.49
CA ALA A 495 28.89 -51.15 -23.71
C ALA A 495 30.38 -51.43 -23.42
N TRP A 496 30.96 -50.82 -22.40
CA TRP A 496 32.33 -51.09 -21.95
C TRP A 496 32.50 -52.55 -21.48
N LYS A 497 31.59 -53.08 -20.71
CA LYS A 497 31.62 -54.47 -20.24
C LYS A 497 31.40 -55.47 -21.38
N GLY A 498 30.70 -55.06 -22.46
CA GLY A 498 30.51 -55.81 -23.69
C GLY A 498 31.81 -55.88 -24.54
N ASP A 499 32.52 -54.76 -24.72
CA ASP A 499 33.75 -54.66 -25.50
C ASP A 499 34.96 -55.32 -24.79
N ALA A 500 34.93 -55.41 -23.45
CA ALA A 500 35.99 -56.13 -22.72
C ALA A 500 36.01 -57.66 -22.95
N LYS A 501 35.01 -58.21 -23.64
CA LYS A 501 34.98 -59.64 -24.05
C LYS A 501 35.44 -59.92 -25.48
N GLY A 502 35.84 -58.88 -26.26
CA GLY A 502 36.21 -59.05 -27.68
C GLY A 502 37.29 -58.09 -28.15
N ALA A 503 38.32 -57.81 -27.36
CA ALA A 503 39.38 -56.88 -27.77
C ALA A 503 40.50 -57.65 -28.57
N ASP A 504 40.49 -57.44 -29.86
CA ASP A 504 41.66 -57.59 -30.74
C ASP A 504 42.31 -56.19 -30.89
N PRO A 505 43.67 -56.04 -30.73
CA PRO A 505 44.23 -54.68 -30.53
C PRO A 505 44.76 -54.07 -31.84
N GLU A 506 43.90 -53.78 -32.82
CA GLU A 506 44.29 -52.93 -33.97
C GLU A 506 43.07 -52.28 -34.67
N ALA A 507 42.65 -51.07 -34.27
CA ALA A 507 41.91 -50.17 -35.16
C ALA A 507 41.96 -48.68 -34.69
N LYS A 508 42.38 -47.82 -35.63
CA LYS A 508 42.46 -46.34 -35.47
C LYS A 508 41.08 -45.67 -35.35
N PRO A 509 40.97 -44.51 -34.66
CA PRO A 509 39.70 -43.88 -34.42
C PRO A 509 39.12 -43.14 -35.64
N ALA A 510 37.82 -43.35 -35.90
CA ALA A 510 37.03 -42.64 -36.92
C ALA A 510 36.29 -41.45 -36.33
N ALA A 511 36.18 -40.40 -37.16
CA ALA A 511 35.66 -39.08 -36.80
C ALA A 511 34.16 -39.08 -36.39
N LYS A 512 33.83 -38.28 -35.39
CA LYS A 512 32.47 -38.02 -34.90
C LYS A 512 31.65 -37.20 -35.89
N LYS A 513 30.41 -37.65 -36.18
CA LYS A 513 29.38 -36.85 -36.86
C LYS A 513 28.58 -36.05 -35.80
N PRO A 514 28.08 -34.83 -36.17
CA PRO A 514 27.38 -33.99 -35.21
C PRO A 514 25.94 -34.48 -34.94
N ALA A 515 25.50 -34.33 -33.70
CA ALA A 515 24.18 -34.69 -33.21
C ALA A 515 23.08 -33.77 -33.78
N LYS A 516 21.90 -34.34 -34.03
CA LYS A 516 20.69 -33.61 -34.48
C LYS A 516 20.12 -32.79 -33.33
N LYS A 517 19.74 -31.54 -33.65
CA LYS A 517 18.96 -30.63 -32.77
C LYS A 517 17.62 -31.25 -32.42
N ALA A 518 17.29 -31.20 -31.14
CA ALA A 518 15.94 -31.50 -30.64
C ALA A 518 14.97 -30.38 -31.01
N GLU A 519 13.78 -30.75 -31.43
CA GLU A 519 12.69 -29.84 -31.76
C GLU A 519 12.09 -29.23 -30.47
N GLY A 520 11.81 -27.92 -30.53
CA GLY A 520 11.42 -27.12 -29.37
C GLY A 520 10.06 -27.43 -28.77
N LEU A 521 9.90 -26.92 -27.59
CA LEU A 521 8.85 -27.02 -26.57
C LEU A 521 7.42 -26.66 -27.03
N MET A 522 7.17 -26.27 -28.29
CA MET A 522 5.87 -25.81 -28.80
C MET A 522 4.80 -26.92 -29.00
N GLY A 523 5.10 -28.14 -28.66
CA GLY A 523 4.19 -29.30 -28.84
C GLY A 523 3.31 -29.63 -27.64
N ASN A 524 3.52 -29.05 -26.47
CA ASN A 524 2.82 -29.42 -25.23
C ASN A 524 1.43 -28.80 -25.13
N PRO A 525 0.35 -29.59 -24.87
CA PRO A 525 -1.03 -29.10 -24.73
C PRO A 525 -1.22 -28.10 -23.59
N ALA A 526 -0.47 -28.18 -22.50
CA ALA A 526 -0.48 -27.25 -21.38
C ALA A 526 -0.03 -25.83 -21.79
N VAL A 527 0.97 -25.73 -22.69
CA VAL A 527 1.43 -24.45 -23.26
C VAL A 527 0.37 -23.79 -24.13
N LYS A 528 -0.46 -24.58 -24.82
CA LYS A 528 -1.59 -24.03 -25.63
C LYS A 528 -2.75 -23.49 -24.80
N SER A 529 -2.96 -24.02 -23.60
CA SER A 529 -3.98 -23.53 -22.67
C SER A 529 -3.55 -22.19 -22.05
N PHE A 530 -2.28 -22.07 -21.69
CA PHE A 530 -1.69 -20.84 -21.13
C PHE A 530 -1.64 -19.68 -22.16
N LEU A 531 -1.34 -19.96 -23.42
CA LEU A 531 -1.34 -18.94 -24.49
C LEU A 531 -2.72 -18.31 -24.75
N ARG A 532 -3.80 -18.94 -24.30
CA ARG A 532 -5.16 -18.34 -24.36
C ARG A 532 -5.41 -17.33 -23.23
N SER A 533 -4.80 -17.50 -22.07
CA SER A 533 -4.87 -16.54 -20.95
C SER A 533 -3.82 -15.42 -21.07
N ALA A 534 -2.68 -15.70 -21.70
CA ALA A 534 -1.60 -14.73 -21.92
C ALA A 534 -1.92 -13.64 -22.97
N GLY A 535 -3.01 -13.78 -23.74
CA GLY A 535 -3.47 -12.74 -24.68
C GLY A 535 -3.85 -11.42 -24.01
N THR A 536 -4.15 -11.45 -22.72
CA THR A 536 -4.38 -10.27 -21.89
C THR A 536 -3.08 -9.65 -21.35
N VAL A 537 -2.00 -10.43 -21.26
CA VAL A 537 -0.70 -9.98 -20.74
C VAL A 537 0.10 -9.19 -21.79
N LEU A 538 -0.02 -9.55 -23.09
CA LEU A 538 0.68 -8.81 -24.17
C LEU A 538 0.18 -7.36 -24.34
N GLY A 539 -1.09 -7.09 -23.99
CA GLY A 539 -1.62 -5.72 -23.95
C GLY A 539 -1.01 -4.87 -22.82
N ARG A 540 -0.55 -5.53 -21.74
CA ARG A 540 0.05 -4.89 -20.55
C ARG A 540 1.51 -4.48 -20.77
N GLU A 541 2.26 -5.17 -21.63
CA GLU A 541 3.69 -4.83 -21.88
C GLU A 541 3.91 -3.51 -22.61
N ILE A 542 2.96 -3.08 -23.44
CA ILE A 542 3.08 -1.80 -24.17
C ILE A 542 2.97 -0.61 -23.19
N SER A 543 2.22 -0.73 -22.13
CA SER A 543 2.12 0.29 -21.08
C SER A 543 3.28 0.26 -20.06
N ARG A 544 3.92 -0.90 -19.85
CA ARG A 544 5.13 -1.03 -19.00
C ARG A 544 6.33 -0.24 -19.53
N SER A 545 6.41 -0.01 -20.85
CA SER A 545 7.47 0.79 -21.46
C SER A 545 7.39 2.29 -21.12
N LEU A 546 6.28 2.76 -20.59
CA LEU A 546 6.08 4.18 -20.22
C LEU A 546 6.76 4.60 -18.92
N PHE A 547 7.09 3.63 -18.04
CA PHE A 547 7.85 3.89 -16.80
C PHE A 547 9.36 3.67 -16.96
N GLY A 548 9.84 3.18 -18.08
CA GLY A 548 11.24 2.97 -18.38
C GLY A 548 11.67 3.67 -19.66
N THR A 549 12.44 4.74 -19.54
CA THR A 549 13.28 5.39 -20.53
C THR A 549 12.61 5.95 -21.79
N ARG A 550 12.35 7.25 -21.77
CA ARG A 550 12.20 8.09 -22.96
C ARG A 550 13.48 8.00 -23.82
N LYS A 551 13.44 7.33 -24.95
CA LYS A 551 14.42 7.57 -26.01
C LYS A 551 14.18 8.99 -26.56
N ARG A 552 15.18 9.85 -26.37
CA ARG A 552 15.29 11.11 -27.12
C ARG A 552 15.38 10.80 -28.60
N ARG A 553 14.58 11.45 -29.37
CA ARG A 553 14.95 12.00 -30.66
C ARG A 553 15.15 13.50 -30.51
#